data_62bb84678fad06962644c774975dbc47
#
_entry.id   62bb84678fad06962644c774975dbc47
#
_cell.length_a   1.000
_cell.length_b   1.000
_cell.length_c   1.000
_cell.angle_alpha   90.00
_cell.angle_beta   90.00
_cell.angle_gamma   90.00
#
_symmetry.space_group_name_H-M   'P 1'
#
loop_
_entity.id
_entity.type
_entity.pdbx_description
1 polymer ?
#
loop_
_entity_poly.entity_id
_entity_poly.type
_entity_poly.pdbx_seq_one_letter_code
_entity_poly.pdbx_strand_id
1 'polypeptide(L)'
;LQWGINESAGRPYDGLAFDDAQLNRLRELLLRLEGIGFTGTVRMASHLGEFCVVTDADGAWQLAPADLRINDCDRFGHPLDESVSVSQRQSVSFANFLATSPVVNGGQIDVEVVAHDRRGSEPRYPFPATVATAGDWNALAALNNRVEYTLLPTEP
;
A
#
# COMPACT_ATOMS: atom_id res chain seq x y z
N LEU A 1 18.87 -9.01 7.95
CA LEU A 1 17.61 -9.45 8.60
C LEU A 1 16.45 -8.63 8.05
N GLN A 2 15.71 -9.19 7.11
CA GLN A 2 14.43 -8.61 6.68
C GLN A 2 13.40 -8.93 7.76
N TRP A 3 13.12 -7.96 8.61
CA TRP A 3 11.94 -7.98 9.44
C TRP A 3 10.80 -7.40 8.60
N GLY A 4 10.04 -8.28 7.96
CA GLY A 4 8.77 -7.89 7.38
C GLY A 4 7.75 -7.71 8.49
N ILE A 5 7.50 -6.49 8.93
CA ILE A 5 6.27 -6.18 9.65
C ILE A 5 5.17 -6.12 8.59
N ASN A 6 4.75 -7.29 8.18
CA ASN A 6 3.67 -7.47 7.24
C ASN A 6 2.34 -7.37 7.97
N GLU A 7 1.92 -6.18 8.31
CA GLU A 7 0.53 -5.95 8.59
C GLU A 7 -0.24 -5.79 7.26
N SER A 8 -0.68 -6.91 6.74
CA SER A 8 -1.64 -6.96 5.66
C SER A 8 -3.06 -6.67 6.18
N ALA A 9 -3.27 -5.49 6.71
CA ALA A 9 -4.61 -4.98 6.76
C ALA A 9 -4.98 -4.62 5.32
N GLY A 10 -5.92 -5.36 4.72
CA GLY A 10 -6.45 -5.04 3.41
C GLY A 10 -6.89 -3.58 3.36
N ARG A 11 -6.48 -2.86 2.33
CA ARG A 11 -6.80 -1.44 2.20
C ARG A 11 -8.05 -1.29 1.34
N PRO A 12 -8.88 -0.27 1.62
CA PRO A 12 -10.01 0.04 0.75
C PRO A 12 -9.54 0.31 -0.68
N TYR A 13 -10.38 -0.04 -1.62
CA TYR A 13 -10.16 0.16 -3.05
C TYR A 13 -9.76 1.59 -3.43
N ASP A 14 -10.36 2.59 -2.79
CA ASP A 14 -10.15 4.03 -3.02
C ASP A 14 -9.27 4.71 -1.96
N GLY A 15 -8.74 3.95 -1.01
CA GLY A 15 -7.91 4.48 0.07
C GLY A 15 -6.51 4.88 -0.39
N LEU A 16 -6.00 6.00 0.14
CA LEU A 16 -4.61 6.39 -0.07
C LEU A 16 -3.67 5.37 0.58
N ALA A 17 -2.58 5.04 -0.11
CA ALA A 17 -1.59 4.09 0.41
C ALA A 17 -0.94 4.62 1.69
N PHE A 18 -0.52 5.87 1.68
CA PHE A 18 0.16 6.54 2.79
C PHE A 18 -0.80 7.51 3.48
N ASP A 19 -1.80 6.97 4.14
CA ASP A 19 -2.81 7.69 4.90
C ASP A 19 -2.38 7.97 6.34
N ASP A 20 -3.26 8.59 7.12
CA ASP A 20 -2.98 8.95 8.51
C ASP A 20 -2.81 7.71 9.40
N ALA A 21 -3.45 6.60 9.09
CA ALA A 21 -3.25 5.34 9.81
C ALA A 21 -1.83 4.80 9.58
N GLN A 22 -1.32 4.89 8.36
CA GLN A 22 0.07 4.53 8.06
C GLN A 22 1.06 5.49 8.71
N LEU A 23 0.73 6.77 8.79
CA LEU A 23 1.54 7.75 9.52
C LEU A 23 1.69 7.37 10.99
N ASN A 24 0.60 6.99 11.66
CA ASN A 24 0.63 6.58 13.06
C ASN A 24 1.50 5.32 13.27
N ARG A 25 1.40 4.35 12.36
CA ARG A 25 2.24 3.13 12.39
C ARG A 25 3.72 3.46 12.19
N LEU A 26 4.02 4.34 11.25
CA LEU A 26 5.40 4.79 11.03
C LEU A 26 5.97 5.48 12.27
N ARG A 27 5.21 6.36 12.90
CA ARG A 27 5.63 7.04 14.14
C ARG A 27 5.93 6.05 15.26
N GLU A 28 5.06 5.08 15.47
CA GLU A 28 5.30 4.03 16.48
C GLU A 28 6.56 3.22 16.18
N LEU A 29 6.73 2.82 14.92
CA LEU A 29 7.91 2.08 14.49
C LEU A 29 9.19 2.88 14.73
N LEU A 30 9.22 4.16 14.33
CA LEU A 30 10.38 5.02 14.50
C LEU A 30 10.73 5.20 15.98
N LEU A 31 9.76 5.39 16.86
CA LEU A 31 9.99 5.48 18.31
C LEU A 31 10.61 4.21 18.87
N ARG A 32 10.15 3.04 18.44
CA ARG A 32 10.72 1.74 18.86
C ARG A 32 12.14 1.57 18.35
N LEU A 33 12.38 1.93 17.10
CA LEU A 33 13.71 1.83 16.49
C LEU A 33 14.72 2.78 17.14
N GLU A 34 14.32 4.00 17.46
CA GLU A 34 15.14 4.93 18.25
C GLU A 34 15.49 4.35 19.62
N GLY A 35 14.49 3.77 20.30
CA GLY A 35 14.66 3.20 21.63
C GLY A 35 15.66 2.05 21.70
N ILE A 36 15.88 1.34 20.60
CA ILE A 36 16.88 0.25 20.51
C ILE A 36 18.19 0.69 19.82
N GLY A 37 18.33 1.98 19.49
CA GLY A 37 19.51 2.51 18.83
C GLY A 37 19.71 2.07 17.39
N PHE A 38 18.59 1.79 16.66
CA PHE A 38 18.65 1.43 15.25
C PHE A 38 19.20 2.58 14.40
N THR A 39 20.09 2.26 13.48
CA THR A 39 20.60 3.17 12.44
C THR A 39 20.38 2.53 11.06
N GLY A 40 19.83 3.29 10.13
CA GLY A 40 19.56 2.79 8.79
C GLY A 40 18.33 3.41 8.16
N THR A 41 17.74 2.68 7.23
CA THR A 41 16.59 3.13 6.45
C THR A 41 15.35 2.29 6.75
N VAL A 42 14.23 2.95 6.94
CA VAL A 42 12.89 2.34 6.90
C VAL A 42 12.33 2.60 5.51
N ARG A 43 12.17 1.53 4.73
CA ARG A 43 11.53 1.61 3.41
C ARG A 43 10.05 1.24 3.54
N MET A 44 9.19 2.12 3.02
CA MET A 44 7.77 1.86 2.86
C MET A 44 7.45 1.74 1.37
N ALA A 45 6.96 0.59 0.96
CA ALA A 45 6.61 0.32 -0.43
C ALA A 45 5.12 0.04 -0.56
N SER A 46 4.41 0.82 -1.38
CA SER A 46 3.01 0.56 -1.69
C SER A 46 2.88 -0.32 -2.92
N HIS A 47 2.00 -1.32 -2.81
CA HIS A 47 1.61 -2.22 -3.89
C HIS A 47 0.12 -2.09 -4.17
N LEU A 48 -0.27 -2.10 -5.43
CA LEU A 48 -1.66 -2.01 -5.86
C LEU A 48 -2.26 -3.40 -6.06
N GLY A 49 -3.46 -3.62 -5.52
CA GLY A 49 -4.26 -4.81 -5.82
C GLY A 49 -4.97 -4.67 -7.17
N GLU A 50 -5.17 -5.79 -7.86
CA GLU A 50 -5.98 -5.85 -9.08
C GLU A 50 -7.43 -6.16 -8.73
N PHE A 51 -8.27 -5.14 -8.71
CA PHE A 51 -9.70 -5.28 -8.39
C PHE A 51 -10.53 -5.56 -9.63
N CYS A 52 -11.56 -6.38 -9.47
CA CYS A 52 -12.64 -6.51 -10.45
C CYS A 52 -13.53 -5.28 -10.35
N VAL A 53 -13.62 -4.52 -11.42
CA VAL A 53 -14.37 -3.27 -11.47
C VAL A 53 -15.39 -3.28 -12.61
N VAL A 54 -16.43 -2.48 -12.45
CA VAL A 54 -17.46 -2.20 -13.46
C VAL A 54 -17.51 -0.70 -13.73
N THR A 55 -17.97 -0.34 -14.92
CA THR A 55 -18.13 1.05 -15.31
C THR A 55 -19.59 1.46 -15.05
N ASP A 56 -19.82 2.59 -14.37
CA ASP A 56 -21.14 3.15 -14.20
C ASP A 56 -21.62 3.91 -15.47
N ALA A 57 -22.83 4.46 -15.40
CA ALA A 57 -23.45 5.18 -16.52
C ALA A 57 -22.63 6.43 -16.95
N ASP A 58 -21.85 7.00 -16.04
CA ASP A 58 -21.02 8.18 -16.27
C ASP A 58 -19.59 7.82 -16.72
N GLY A 59 -19.30 6.54 -16.85
CA GLY A 59 -18.00 6.03 -17.23
C GLY A 59 -17.00 5.92 -16.09
N ALA A 60 -17.43 6.11 -14.84
CA ALA A 60 -16.57 5.97 -13.68
C ALA A 60 -16.41 4.50 -13.27
N TRP A 61 -15.23 4.17 -12.82
CA TRP A 61 -14.91 2.83 -12.35
C TRP A 61 -15.37 2.64 -10.90
N GLN A 62 -16.05 1.54 -10.65
CA GLN A 62 -16.52 1.13 -9.32
C GLN A 62 -16.19 -0.31 -9.05
N LEU A 63 -16.06 -0.67 -7.77
CA LEU A 63 -15.98 -2.08 -7.39
C LEU A 63 -17.20 -2.83 -7.89
N ALA A 64 -16.97 -3.97 -8.51
CA ALA A 64 -18.05 -4.83 -8.94
C ALA A 64 -18.88 -5.33 -7.77
N PRO A 65 -20.19 -5.54 -7.93
CA PRO A 65 -21.02 -6.21 -6.93
C PRO A 65 -20.44 -7.57 -6.58
N ALA A 66 -20.51 -7.95 -5.30
CA ALA A 66 -19.86 -9.17 -4.79
C ALA A 66 -20.35 -10.47 -5.45
N ASP A 67 -21.60 -10.50 -5.88
CA ASP A 67 -22.24 -11.64 -6.54
C ASP A 67 -22.02 -11.69 -8.06
N LEU A 68 -21.38 -10.65 -8.64
CA LEU A 68 -21.04 -10.64 -10.06
C LEU A 68 -20.05 -11.78 -10.35
N ARG A 69 -20.30 -12.50 -11.46
CA ARG A 69 -19.34 -13.51 -11.90
C ARG A 69 -18.05 -12.86 -12.40
N ILE A 70 -16.94 -13.52 -12.14
CA ILE A 70 -15.61 -12.97 -12.48
C ILE A 70 -15.45 -12.63 -13.97
N ASN A 71 -16.10 -13.42 -14.85
CA ASN A 71 -16.06 -13.19 -16.29
C ASN A 71 -16.87 -11.96 -16.75
N ASP A 72 -17.68 -11.41 -15.89
CA ASP A 72 -18.51 -10.24 -16.17
C ASP A 72 -17.88 -8.93 -15.65
N CYS A 73 -16.66 -8.99 -15.11
CA CYS A 73 -15.90 -7.79 -14.77
C CYS A 73 -15.55 -7.00 -16.04
N ASP A 74 -15.80 -5.71 -16.03
CA ASP A 74 -15.41 -4.87 -17.19
C ASP A 74 -13.90 -4.74 -17.31
N ARG A 75 -13.21 -4.67 -16.15
CA ARG A 75 -11.77 -4.53 -16.09
C ARG A 75 -11.22 -5.06 -14.77
N PHE A 76 -9.95 -5.45 -14.78
CA PHE A 76 -9.14 -5.67 -13.58
C PHE A 76 -8.12 -4.56 -13.44
N GLY A 77 -8.10 -3.88 -12.31
CA GLY A 77 -7.19 -2.78 -12.10
C GLY A 77 -7.40 -2.06 -10.77
N HIS A 78 -6.83 -0.86 -10.69
CA HIS A 78 -6.90 0.00 -9.52
C HIS A 78 -7.10 1.46 -9.96
N PRO A 79 -7.90 2.27 -9.24
CA PRO A 79 -8.14 3.66 -9.63
C PRO A 79 -6.88 4.53 -9.63
N LEU A 80 -5.86 4.14 -8.86
CA LEU A 80 -4.58 4.84 -8.76
C LEU A 80 -3.48 4.27 -9.67
N ASP A 81 -3.82 3.36 -10.60
CA ASP A 81 -2.84 2.71 -11.48
C ASP A 81 -2.07 3.70 -12.37
N GLU A 82 -2.72 4.80 -12.74
CA GLU A 82 -2.10 5.87 -13.51
C GLU A 82 -1.37 6.91 -12.65
N SER A 83 -1.54 6.85 -11.33
CA SER A 83 -0.98 7.78 -10.36
C SER A 83 0.23 7.17 -9.67
N VAL A 84 1.40 7.25 -10.31
CA VAL A 84 2.60 6.55 -9.84
C VAL A 84 3.43 7.37 -8.85
N SER A 85 3.13 8.67 -8.67
CA SER A 85 3.92 9.48 -7.75
C SER A 85 3.53 9.25 -6.30
N VAL A 86 4.52 9.24 -5.41
CA VAL A 86 4.31 9.15 -3.96
C VAL A 86 3.41 10.27 -3.46
N SER A 87 3.57 11.48 -3.99
CA SER A 87 2.79 12.66 -3.59
C SER A 87 1.28 12.49 -3.82
N GLN A 88 0.88 11.72 -4.83
CA GLN A 88 -0.52 11.45 -5.14
C GLN A 88 -1.13 10.35 -4.25
N ARG A 89 -0.30 9.61 -3.52
CA ARG A 89 -0.71 8.48 -2.69
C ARG A 89 -0.56 8.71 -1.21
N GLN A 90 -0.22 9.93 -0.80
CA GLN A 90 0.00 10.29 0.60
C GLN A 90 -0.99 11.36 1.07
N SER A 91 -1.37 11.29 2.35
CA SER A 91 -2.11 12.36 3.01
C SER A 91 -1.22 13.58 3.23
N VAL A 92 -1.87 14.74 3.45
CA VAL A 92 -1.14 15.97 3.79
C VAL A 92 -0.34 15.82 5.09
N SER A 93 -0.93 15.17 6.08
CA SER A 93 -0.26 14.90 7.37
C SER A 93 0.98 14.01 7.21
N PHE A 94 0.89 12.99 6.34
CA PHE A 94 2.02 12.12 6.04
C PHE A 94 3.16 12.89 5.37
N ALA A 95 2.83 13.68 4.34
CA ALA A 95 3.81 14.52 3.65
C ALA A 95 4.50 15.52 4.57
N ASN A 96 3.73 16.19 5.43
CA ASN A 96 4.26 17.13 6.41
C ASN A 96 5.19 16.44 7.41
N PHE A 97 4.83 15.26 7.87
CA PHE A 97 5.69 14.50 8.80
C PHE A 97 7.05 14.20 8.17
N LEU A 98 7.08 13.69 6.93
CA LEU A 98 8.33 13.42 6.23
C LEU A 98 9.19 14.67 6.05
N ALA A 99 8.57 15.82 5.79
CA ALA A 99 9.26 17.08 5.56
C ALA A 99 9.80 17.74 6.85
N THR A 100 9.16 17.53 8.00
CA THR A 100 9.40 18.31 9.22
C THR A 100 9.89 17.49 10.43
N SER A 101 9.79 16.17 10.38
CA SER A 101 10.17 15.31 11.51
C SER A 101 11.68 15.39 11.79
N PRO A 102 12.10 15.73 13.04
CA PRO A 102 13.51 15.69 13.41
C PRO A 102 14.13 14.30 13.36
N VAL A 103 13.32 13.26 13.57
CA VAL A 103 13.77 11.86 13.51
C VAL A 103 14.17 11.49 12.08
N VAL A 104 13.40 11.98 11.08
CA VAL A 104 13.65 11.72 9.67
C VAL A 104 14.72 12.65 9.09
N ASN A 105 14.71 13.92 9.47
CA ASN A 105 15.53 14.98 8.83
C ASN A 105 16.83 15.32 9.57
N GLY A 106 17.14 14.69 10.65
CA GLY A 106 18.35 14.96 11.42
C GLY A 106 18.77 13.81 12.31
N GLY A 107 18.03 12.70 12.23
CA GLY A 107 18.28 11.48 12.99
C GLY A 107 19.17 10.49 12.26
N GLN A 108 19.31 9.33 12.87
CA GLN A 108 20.08 8.20 12.35
C GLN A 108 19.22 7.23 11.51
N ILE A 109 17.94 7.56 11.34
CA ILE A 109 16.96 6.75 10.63
C ILE A 109 16.45 7.54 9.44
N ASP A 110 16.69 7.03 8.24
CA ASP A 110 16.10 7.56 7.02
C ASP A 110 14.76 6.86 6.72
N VAL A 111 13.84 7.57 6.09
CA VAL A 111 12.59 7.00 5.59
C VAL A 111 12.55 7.12 4.08
N GLU A 112 12.47 5.99 3.41
CA GLU A 112 12.29 5.89 1.96
C GLU A 112 10.86 5.45 1.66
N VAL A 113 10.18 6.19 0.79
CA VAL A 113 8.81 5.88 0.36
C VAL A 113 8.80 5.58 -1.12
N VAL A 114 8.31 4.39 -1.48
CA VAL A 114 8.25 3.90 -2.85
C VAL A 114 6.81 3.57 -3.20
N ALA A 115 6.35 4.04 -4.35
CA ALA A 115 5.05 3.70 -4.90
C ALA A 115 5.23 2.83 -6.15
N HIS A 116 4.69 1.63 -6.10
CA HIS A 116 4.64 0.74 -7.26
C HIS A 116 3.31 0.92 -7.99
N ASP A 117 3.37 0.94 -9.33
CA ASP A 117 2.19 0.78 -10.16
C ASP A 117 1.72 -0.68 -10.18
N ARG A 118 0.67 -0.97 -10.94
CA ARG A 118 0.16 -2.35 -11.08
C ARG A 118 1.22 -3.30 -11.65
N ARG A 119 2.06 -2.83 -12.55
CA ARG A 119 3.11 -3.65 -13.19
C ARG A 119 4.26 -3.97 -12.26
N GLY A 120 4.60 -3.02 -11.37
CA GLY A 120 5.63 -3.18 -10.35
C GLY A 120 5.12 -3.85 -9.06
N SER A 121 3.81 -4.09 -8.94
CA SER A 121 3.20 -4.72 -7.77
C SER A 121 3.12 -6.22 -7.96
N GLU A 122 3.78 -6.96 -7.08
CA GLU A 122 3.66 -8.42 -7.04
C GLU A 122 2.53 -8.84 -6.09
N PRO A 123 1.62 -9.73 -6.52
CA PRO A 123 0.60 -10.25 -5.63
C PRO A 123 1.25 -11.14 -4.58
N ARG A 124 1.00 -10.82 -3.31
CA ARG A 124 1.41 -11.68 -2.18
C ARG A 124 0.48 -12.88 -2.03
N TYR A 125 -0.77 -12.68 -2.40
CA TYR A 125 -1.81 -13.68 -2.37
C TYR A 125 -2.26 -13.95 -3.81
N PRO A 126 -1.81 -15.05 -4.43
CA PRO A 126 -2.19 -15.36 -5.82
C PRO A 126 -3.68 -15.68 -5.90
N PHE A 127 -4.28 -15.35 -7.04
CA PHE A 127 -5.68 -15.64 -7.31
C PHE A 127 -5.85 -17.11 -7.71
N PRO A 128 -6.60 -17.93 -6.95
CA PRO A 128 -6.89 -19.29 -7.34
C PRO A 128 -7.73 -19.34 -8.62
N ALA A 129 -7.51 -20.32 -9.47
CA ALA A 129 -8.33 -20.55 -10.67
C ALA A 129 -9.81 -20.84 -10.35
N THR A 130 -10.11 -21.18 -9.09
CA THR A 130 -11.45 -21.49 -8.60
C THR A 130 -12.26 -20.27 -8.17
N VAL A 131 -11.70 -19.06 -8.20
CA VAL A 131 -12.43 -17.84 -7.87
C VAL A 131 -13.54 -17.62 -8.89
N ALA A 132 -14.78 -17.59 -8.42
CA ALA A 132 -15.97 -17.52 -9.28
C ALA A 132 -16.66 -16.16 -9.26
N THR A 133 -16.53 -15.40 -8.15
CA THR A 133 -17.24 -14.15 -7.94
C THR A 133 -16.30 -12.97 -7.77
N ALA A 134 -16.78 -11.77 -8.11
CA ALA A 134 -16.08 -10.52 -7.88
C ALA A 134 -15.79 -10.28 -6.39
N GLY A 135 -16.70 -10.69 -5.51
CA GLY A 135 -16.51 -10.56 -4.07
C GLY A 135 -15.29 -11.34 -3.56
N ASP A 136 -15.16 -12.60 -3.98
CA ASP A 136 -14.00 -13.42 -3.62
C ASP A 136 -12.70 -12.89 -4.22
N TRP A 137 -12.74 -12.44 -5.46
CA TRP A 137 -11.60 -11.80 -6.12
C TRP A 137 -11.18 -10.54 -5.41
N ASN A 138 -12.11 -9.64 -5.12
CA ASN A 138 -11.83 -8.35 -4.51
C ASN A 138 -11.36 -8.48 -3.05
N ALA A 139 -11.76 -9.53 -2.34
CA ALA A 139 -11.21 -9.84 -1.03
C ALA A 139 -9.70 -10.13 -1.09
N LEU A 140 -9.26 -10.90 -2.08
CA LEU A 140 -7.83 -11.15 -2.32
C LEU A 140 -7.11 -9.91 -2.85
N ALA A 141 -7.74 -9.15 -3.75
CA ALA A 141 -7.20 -7.90 -4.25
C ALA A 141 -6.95 -6.89 -3.13
N ALA A 142 -7.87 -6.80 -2.17
CA ALA A 142 -7.71 -5.94 -0.99
C ALA A 142 -6.49 -6.34 -0.13
N LEU A 143 -6.22 -7.63 0.01
CA LEU A 143 -5.03 -8.10 0.71
C LEU A 143 -3.73 -7.80 -0.04
N ASN A 144 -3.77 -7.80 -1.37
CA ASN A 144 -2.64 -7.45 -2.22
C ASN A 144 -2.43 -5.92 -2.33
N ASN A 145 -3.46 -5.14 -2.02
CA ASN A 145 -3.43 -3.68 -1.97
C ASN A 145 -2.87 -3.24 -0.61
N ARG A 146 -1.56 -3.10 -0.50
CA ARG A 146 -0.84 -3.04 0.77
C ARG A 146 0.34 -2.08 0.77
N VAL A 147 0.82 -1.74 1.96
CA VAL A 147 2.11 -1.10 2.20
C VAL A 147 3.01 -2.10 2.93
N GLU A 148 4.19 -2.33 2.41
CA GLU A 148 5.22 -3.17 3.01
C GLU A 148 6.31 -2.31 3.65
N TYR A 149 6.76 -2.71 4.84
CA TYR A 149 7.87 -2.09 5.55
C TYR A 149 9.09 -2.99 5.47
N THR A 150 10.23 -2.41 5.10
CA THR A 150 11.51 -3.10 5.11
C THR A 150 12.53 -2.28 5.91
N LEU A 151 13.21 -2.91 6.85
CA LEU A 151 14.28 -2.30 7.61
C LEU A 151 15.63 -2.64 6.95
N LEU A 152 16.36 -1.60 6.61
CA LEU A 152 17.70 -1.70 6.01
C LEU A 152 18.72 -1.10 6.98
N PRO A 153 19.33 -1.91 7.87
CA PRO A 153 20.32 -1.41 8.79
C PRO A 153 21.53 -0.84 8.04
N THR A 154 22.12 0.23 8.59
CA THR A 154 23.44 0.68 8.14
C THR A 154 24.47 -0.40 8.45
N GLU A 155 25.29 -0.77 7.49
CA GLU A 155 26.39 -1.70 7.74
C GLU A 155 27.41 -1.07 8.70
N PRO A 156 27.95 -1.86 9.65
CA PRO A 156 28.94 -1.36 10.60
C PRO A 156 30.28 -1.01 9.93
#